data_47833d493b24e418b6a4e4f3b56635bb
#
_entry.id   47833d493b24e418b6a4e4f3b56635bb
#
_cell.length_a   1.000
_cell.length_b   1.000
_cell.length_c   1.000
_cell.angle_alpha   90.00
_cell.angle_beta   90.00
_cell.angle_gamma   90.00
#
_symmetry.space_group_name_H-M   'P 1'
#
loop_
_entity.id
_entity.type
_entity.pdbx_description
1 polymer ?
#
loop_
_entity_poly.entity_id
_entity_poly.type
_entity_poly.pdbx_seq_one_letter_code
_entity_poly.pdbx_strand_id
1 'polypeptide(L)'
;MEELKAKSEIRSLRKKEHIDNFLQGKFQSDNYFQYIYLEHNALPEIDFYEIDTKLNFLGKTISFPLMINAMTGGFQRAVEINKNLAKIAGNFNIPMAVGSQAIAVADKDYEASFKVVREVLKEGLVISNINGFATVDQVARAIDMIEAYGVQIHLNPAQEICMTEGDRNFKGVLKNIENIVRKIEKPVIVKEVGFGISQTVAKRLLEVGVKYIDIGGRGGTNFIEIESWRNEHFHFEELFQWGIPTALSLLQCRAISRDLKIICSGGMKRAGT
;
A
#
# COMPACT_ATOMS: atom_id res chain seq x y z
N MET A 1 18.24 4.31 -24.36
CA MET A 1 18.85 3.61 -23.21
C MET A 1 19.26 4.60 -22.09
N GLU A 2 19.99 5.65 -22.41
CA GLU A 2 20.43 6.66 -21.42
C GLU A 2 19.28 7.40 -20.73
N GLU A 3 18.25 7.79 -21.45
CA GLU A 3 17.07 8.47 -20.87
C GLU A 3 16.29 7.58 -19.91
N LEU A 4 16.17 6.27 -20.19
CA LEU A 4 15.55 5.30 -19.27
C LEU A 4 16.40 5.11 -18.01
N LYS A 5 17.72 5.06 -18.12
CA LYS A 5 18.61 4.98 -16.95
C LYS A 5 18.51 6.22 -16.08
N ALA A 6 18.55 7.42 -16.69
CA ALA A 6 18.38 8.67 -15.95
C ALA A 6 17.06 8.73 -15.18
N LYS A 7 15.95 8.30 -15.80
CA LYS A 7 14.64 8.20 -15.11
C LYS A 7 14.64 7.19 -13.97
N SER A 8 15.34 6.07 -14.11
CA SER A 8 15.47 5.06 -13.05
C SER A 8 16.31 5.57 -11.88
N GLU A 9 17.38 6.28 -12.14
CA GLU A 9 18.23 6.90 -11.11
C GLU A 9 17.45 7.95 -10.30
N ILE A 10 16.71 8.84 -10.95
CA ILE A 10 15.83 9.82 -10.29
C ILE A 10 14.82 9.12 -9.39
N ARG A 11 14.17 8.06 -9.88
CA ARG A 11 13.20 7.27 -9.08
C ARG A 11 13.86 6.58 -7.88
N SER A 12 15.06 6.06 -8.04
CA SER A 12 15.82 5.43 -6.96
C SER A 12 16.19 6.43 -5.87
N LEU A 13 16.70 7.60 -6.26
CA LEU A 13 17.02 8.70 -5.35
C LEU A 13 15.78 9.14 -4.56
N ARG A 14 14.68 9.39 -5.26
CA ARG A 14 13.39 9.75 -4.62
C ARG A 14 12.96 8.75 -3.54
N LYS A 15 13.06 7.46 -3.82
CA LYS A 15 12.68 6.41 -2.86
C LYS A 15 13.57 6.40 -1.61
N LYS A 16 14.84 6.72 -1.77
CA LYS A 16 15.75 6.93 -0.64
C LYS A 16 15.34 8.16 0.17
N GLU A 17 15.10 9.30 -0.51
CA GLU A 17 14.67 10.55 0.12
C GLU A 17 13.35 10.40 0.89
N HIS A 18 12.38 9.63 0.37
CA HIS A 18 11.15 9.34 1.08
C HIS A 18 11.40 8.66 2.44
N ILE A 19 12.33 7.71 2.51
CA ILE A 19 12.68 7.05 3.78
C ILE A 19 13.42 8.01 4.70
N ASP A 20 14.41 8.74 4.18
CA ASP A 20 15.23 9.64 4.98
C ASP A 20 14.37 10.79 5.56
N ASN A 21 13.48 11.39 4.76
CA ASN A 21 12.55 12.42 5.19
C ASN A 21 11.51 11.87 6.20
N PHE A 22 11.00 10.67 5.97
CA PHE A 22 10.09 10.03 6.93
C PHE A 22 10.73 9.83 8.30
N LEU A 23 12.00 9.40 8.35
CA LEU A 23 12.72 9.16 9.60
C LEU A 23 13.06 10.46 10.36
N GLN A 24 13.16 11.59 9.66
CA GLN A 24 13.43 12.91 10.25
C GLN A 24 12.13 13.64 10.62
N GLY A 25 11.03 13.31 9.97
CA GLY A 25 9.75 14.00 10.11
C GLY A 25 9.01 13.67 11.40
N LYS A 26 8.30 14.67 11.93
CA LYS A 26 7.35 14.51 13.03
C LYS A 26 5.94 14.70 12.48
N PHE A 27 5.44 13.67 11.77
CA PHE A 27 4.09 13.71 11.20
C PHE A 27 3.05 13.85 12.30
N GLN A 28 2.29 14.93 12.27
CA GLN A 28 1.14 15.16 13.13
C GLN A 28 -0.13 14.91 12.32
N SER A 29 -0.55 13.68 12.28
CA SER A 29 -1.77 13.30 11.56
C SER A 29 -2.62 12.42 12.44
N ASP A 30 -3.92 12.69 12.45
CA ASP A 30 -4.90 11.99 13.25
C ASP A 30 -5.69 11.01 12.39
N ASN A 31 -5.74 9.74 12.81
CA ASN A 31 -6.45 8.66 12.14
C ASN A 31 -7.90 8.48 12.58
N TYR A 32 -8.35 9.22 13.61
CA TYR A 32 -9.70 9.24 14.20
C TYR A 32 -10.14 7.94 14.88
N PHE A 33 -9.27 6.97 15.14
CA PHE A 33 -9.68 5.78 15.88
C PHE A 33 -10.09 6.07 17.32
N GLN A 34 -9.55 7.13 17.94
CA GLN A 34 -9.96 7.57 19.28
C GLN A 34 -11.43 8.01 19.37
N TYR A 35 -12.09 8.27 18.24
CA TYR A 35 -13.52 8.61 18.17
C TYR A 35 -14.41 7.40 17.85
N ILE A 36 -13.83 6.20 17.69
CA ILE A 36 -14.57 4.97 17.46
C ILE A 36 -14.81 4.28 18.80
N TYR A 37 -16.08 4.07 19.10
CA TYR A 37 -16.51 3.31 20.28
C TYR A 37 -16.95 1.93 19.85
N LEU A 38 -16.37 0.90 20.46
CA LEU A 38 -16.83 -0.47 20.28
C LEU A 38 -17.92 -0.75 21.27
N GLU A 39 -18.99 -1.42 20.82
CA GLU A 39 -20.04 -1.88 21.70
C GLU A 39 -19.47 -2.91 22.68
N HIS A 40 -19.59 -2.62 23.98
CA HIS A 40 -19.13 -3.52 25.02
C HIS A 40 -20.09 -4.68 25.19
N ASN A 41 -19.61 -5.92 25.04
CA ASN A 41 -20.38 -7.12 25.37
C ASN A 41 -20.02 -7.57 26.79
N ALA A 42 -20.89 -7.26 27.76
CA ALA A 42 -20.70 -7.63 29.16
C ALA A 42 -20.96 -9.13 29.44
N LEU A 43 -21.52 -9.87 28.48
CA LEU A 43 -21.80 -11.31 28.57
C LEU A 43 -21.29 -12.03 27.32
N PRO A 44 -19.95 -12.21 27.18
CA PRO A 44 -19.36 -12.75 25.97
C PRO A 44 -19.64 -14.25 25.72
N GLU A 45 -19.85 -15.05 26.75
CA GLU A 45 -20.10 -16.50 26.72
C GLU A 45 -19.11 -17.28 25.82
N ILE A 46 -17.83 -16.89 25.87
CA ILE A 46 -16.73 -17.56 25.17
C ILE A 46 -15.56 -17.77 26.13
N ASP A 47 -14.78 -18.82 25.93
CA ASP A 47 -13.48 -18.97 26.58
C ASP A 47 -12.44 -18.11 25.85
N PHE A 48 -11.68 -17.32 26.58
CA PHE A 48 -10.62 -16.47 26.03
C PHE A 48 -9.58 -17.31 25.25
N TYR A 49 -9.28 -18.52 25.70
CA TYR A 49 -8.31 -19.41 25.07
C TYR A 49 -8.83 -20.10 23.81
N GLU A 50 -10.14 -20.05 23.52
CA GLU A 50 -10.73 -20.54 22.28
C GLU A 50 -10.69 -19.49 21.14
N ILE A 51 -10.24 -18.26 21.42
CA ILE A 51 -10.16 -17.20 20.41
C ILE A 51 -9.09 -17.57 19.38
N ASP A 52 -9.53 -17.83 18.15
CA ASP A 52 -8.62 -18.03 16.98
C ASP A 52 -8.51 -16.72 16.19
N THR A 53 -7.28 -16.22 16.05
CA THR A 53 -6.96 -15.01 15.28
C THR A 53 -6.62 -15.30 13.82
N LYS A 54 -6.56 -16.59 13.43
CA LYS A 54 -6.24 -16.99 12.07
C LYS A 54 -7.35 -16.59 11.10
N LEU A 55 -6.96 -16.24 9.88
CA LEU A 55 -7.93 -16.01 8.80
C LEU A 55 -7.34 -16.43 7.45
N ASN A 56 -8.25 -16.69 6.49
CA ASN A 56 -7.85 -16.88 5.11
C ASN A 56 -7.74 -15.52 4.41
N PHE A 57 -6.56 -15.22 3.90
CA PHE A 57 -6.30 -14.02 3.13
C PHE A 57 -5.60 -14.37 1.82
N LEU A 58 -6.17 -13.97 0.69
CA LEU A 58 -5.68 -14.28 -0.68
C LEU A 58 -5.40 -15.78 -0.90
N GLY A 59 -6.20 -16.66 -0.30
CA GLY A 59 -6.07 -18.12 -0.45
C GLY A 59 -5.07 -18.80 0.50
N LYS A 60 -4.44 -18.04 1.42
CA LYS A 60 -3.56 -18.59 2.46
C LYS A 60 -4.08 -18.28 3.86
N THR A 61 -3.87 -19.21 4.78
CA THR A 61 -4.12 -18.99 6.21
C THR A 61 -2.96 -18.19 6.81
N ILE A 62 -3.29 -17.05 7.43
CA ILE A 62 -2.37 -16.20 8.18
C ILE A 62 -2.70 -16.24 9.67
N SER A 63 -1.70 -16.01 10.53
CA SER A 63 -1.86 -16.16 11.98
C SER A 63 -2.61 -15.02 12.64
N PHE A 64 -2.53 -13.81 12.06
CA PHE A 64 -3.15 -12.61 12.60
C PHE A 64 -3.72 -11.76 11.45
N PRO A 65 -4.79 -10.97 11.69
CA PRO A 65 -5.32 -10.01 10.72
C PRO A 65 -4.39 -8.78 10.57
N LEU A 66 -3.12 -9.01 10.37
CA LEU A 66 -2.07 -8.01 10.27
C LEU A 66 -1.20 -8.30 9.05
N MET A 67 -0.73 -7.25 8.38
CA MET A 67 0.24 -7.37 7.28
C MET A 67 1.30 -6.26 7.35
N ILE A 68 2.49 -6.56 6.87
CA ILE A 68 3.48 -5.53 6.55
C ILE A 68 3.11 -4.95 5.20
N ASN A 69 2.62 -3.70 5.21
CA ASN A 69 2.15 -3.06 3.98
C ASN A 69 3.32 -2.53 3.14
N ALA A 70 3.02 -2.13 1.89
CA ALA A 70 4.00 -1.64 0.92
C ALA A 70 4.80 -0.44 1.46
N MET A 71 6.11 -0.65 1.64
CA MET A 71 7.01 0.38 2.15
C MET A 71 7.98 0.85 1.08
N THR A 72 8.95 0.04 0.68
CA THR A 72 10.07 0.48 -0.13
C THR A 72 10.58 -0.58 -1.09
N GLY A 73 11.54 -0.19 -1.93
CA GLY A 73 12.23 -1.01 -2.92
C GLY A 73 12.86 -0.13 -3.99
N GLY A 74 13.79 -0.65 -4.80
CA GLY A 74 14.37 0.04 -5.94
C GLY A 74 15.56 0.94 -5.60
N PHE A 75 16.27 0.68 -4.49
CA PHE A 75 17.59 1.26 -4.17
C PHE A 75 18.36 0.33 -3.23
N GLN A 76 19.67 0.50 -3.11
CA GLN A 76 20.56 -0.47 -2.47
C GLN A 76 20.17 -0.80 -1.01
N ARG A 77 19.94 0.22 -0.17
CA ARG A 77 19.57 0.02 1.24
C ARG A 77 18.22 -0.71 1.41
N ALA A 78 17.34 -0.63 0.42
CA ALA A 78 16.04 -1.30 0.46
C ALA A 78 16.16 -2.83 0.45
N VAL A 79 17.27 -3.40 -0.03
CA VAL A 79 17.53 -4.84 0.03
C VAL A 79 17.53 -5.32 1.48
N GLU A 80 18.29 -4.64 2.35
CA GLU A 80 18.37 -5.03 3.76
C GLU A 80 17.07 -4.75 4.51
N ILE A 81 16.43 -3.61 4.25
CA ILE A 81 15.12 -3.27 4.84
C ILE A 81 14.10 -4.37 4.51
N ASN A 82 13.94 -4.70 3.24
CA ASN A 82 12.97 -5.69 2.79
C ASN A 82 13.32 -7.10 3.29
N LYS A 83 14.62 -7.45 3.35
CA LYS A 83 15.08 -8.72 3.95
C LYS A 83 14.68 -8.85 5.42
N ASN A 84 14.84 -7.79 6.20
CA ASN A 84 14.49 -7.80 7.63
C ASN A 84 12.96 -7.83 7.84
N LEU A 85 12.20 -7.07 7.06
CA LEU A 85 10.74 -7.11 7.08
C LEU A 85 10.20 -8.50 6.67
N ALA A 86 10.81 -9.13 5.66
CA ALA A 86 10.44 -10.48 5.24
C ALA A 86 10.69 -11.53 6.35
N LYS A 87 11.79 -11.42 7.10
CA LYS A 87 12.04 -12.30 8.27
C LYS A 87 10.95 -12.13 9.33
N ILE A 88 10.54 -10.89 9.62
CA ILE A 88 9.45 -10.61 10.57
C ILE A 88 8.15 -11.23 10.05
N ALA A 89 7.81 -11.01 8.78
CA ALA A 89 6.61 -11.58 8.17
C ALA A 89 6.59 -13.12 8.27
N GLY A 90 7.73 -13.77 8.03
CA GLY A 90 7.88 -15.22 8.16
C GLY A 90 7.72 -15.72 9.58
N ASN A 91 8.36 -15.07 10.55
CA ASN A 91 8.30 -15.45 11.96
C ASN A 91 6.88 -15.38 12.53
N PHE A 92 6.07 -14.43 12.08
CA PHE A 92 4.70 -14.23 12.54
C PHE A 92 3.64 -14.82 11.59
N ASN A 93 4.05 -15.43 10.47
CA ASN A 93 3.17 -15.92 9.43
C ASN A 93 2.10 -14.88 9.04
N ILE A 94 2.56 -13.66 8.71
CA ILE A 94 1.73 -12.55 8.25
C ILE A 94 2.13 -12.16 6.80
N PRO A 95 1.21 -11.57 6.02
CA PRO A 95 1.52 -11.11 4.67
C PRO A 95 2.53 -9.95 4.65
N MET A 96 3.29 -9.85 3.55
CA MET A 96 4.14 -8.70 3.27
C MET A 96 3.91 -8.22 1.84
N ALA A 97 3.61 -6.92 1.68
CA ALA A 97 3.62 -6.24 0.40
C ALA A 97 4.93 -5.47 0.22
N VAL A 98 5.47 -5.49 -1.01
CA VAL A 98 6.66 -4.71 -1.36
C VAL A 98 6.28 -3.30 -1.81
N GLY A 99 7.23 -2.36 -1.79
CA GLY A 99 7.04 -1.04 -2.39
C GLY A 99 6.88 -1.10 -3.91
N SER A 100 6.50 0.03 -4.54
CA SER A 100 6.24 0.08 -5.98
C SER A 100 7.39 -0.49 -6.82
N GLN A 101 7.09 -1.53 -7.63
CA GLN A 101 8.03 -2.21 -8.51
C GLN A 101 8.18 -1.54 -9.89
N ALA A 102 7.53 -0.40 -10.13
CA ALA A 102 7.59 0.28 -11.43
C ALA A 102 9.03 0.55 -11.91
N ILE A 103 9.95 0.83 -10.98
CA ILE A 103 11.38 1.00 -11.30
C ILE A 103 12.03 -0.31 -11.77
N ALA A 104 11.77 -1.42 -11.10
CA ALA A 104 12.35 -2.72 -11.43
C ALA A 104 11.70 -3.36 -12.67
N VAL A 105 10.43 -3.05 -12.94
CA VAL A 105 9.76 -3.40 -14.20
C VAL A 105 10.38 -2.67 -15.38
N ALA A 106 10.83 -1.42 -15.19
CA ALA A 106 11.51 -0.65 -16.23
C ALA A 106 12.99 -1.03 -16.38
N ASP A 107 13.67 -1.35 -15.28
CA ASP A 107 15.11 -1.60 -15.23
C ASP A 107 15.44 -2.73 -14.25
N LYS A 108 15.99 -3.82 -14.78
CA LYS A 108 16.30 -5.04 -14.02
C LYS A 108 17.36 -4.86 -12.93
N ASP A 109 18.20 -3.84 -13.03
CA ASP A 109 19.26 -3.57 -12.05
C ASP A 109 18.67 -3.28 -10.65
N TYR A 110 17.37 -2.93 -10.56
CA TYR A 110 16.68 -2.64 -9.31
C TYR A 110 15.87 -3.82 -8.74
N GLU A 111 15.85 -4.99 -9.39
CA GLU A 111 15.05 -6.15 -8.96
C GLU A 111 15.48 -6.73 -7.62
N ALA A 112 16.77 -6.69 -7.29
CA ALA A 112 17.32 -7.35 -6.10
C ALA A 112 16.59 -6.96 -4.80
N SER A 113 16.21 -5.68 -4.65
CA SER A 113 15.52 -5.18 -3.46
C SER A 113 14.10 -5.72 -3.29
N PHE A 114 13.51 -6.26 -4.35
CA PHE A 114 12.19 -6.91 -4.33
C PHE A 114 12.32 -8.42 -4.23
N LYS A 115 13.20 -9.04 -5.03
CA LYS A 115 13.41 -10.48 -5.06
C LYS A 115 13.84 -11.05 -3.71
N VAL A 116 14.63 -10.32 -2.95
CA VAL A 116 15.07 -10.71 -1.60
C VAL A 116 13.91 -11.09 -0.69
N VAL A 117 12.72 -10.52 -0.89
CA VAL A 117 11.54 -10.84 -0.09
C VAL A 117 11.11 -12.30 -0.35
N ARG A 118 11.06 -12.73 -1.62
CA ARG A 118 10.71 -14.12 -1.97
C ARG A 118 11.81 -15.09 -1.56
N GLU A 119 13.07 -14.70 -1.66
CA GLU A 119 14.19 -15.52 -1.20
C GLU A 119 14.11 -15.86 0.30
N VAL A 120 13.63 -14.91 1.12
CA VAL A 120 13.42 -15.08 2.57
C VAL A 120 12.10 -15.75 2.87
N LEU A 121 11.01 -15.29 2.25
CA LEU A 121 9.64 -15.80 2.44
C LEU A 121 9.29 -16.84 1.37
N LYS A 122 10.02 -17.97 1.34
CA LYS A 122 9.84 -19.02 0.31
C LYS A 122 8.38 -19.40 0.11
N GLU A 123 7.66 -19.68 1.19
CA GLU A 123 6.26 -20.09 1.20
C GLU A 123 5.29 -19.01 1.72
N GLY A 124 5.82 -17.88 2.17
CA GLY A 124 5.02 -16.80 2.77
C GLY A 124 4.17 -16.06 1.75
N LEU A 125 3.14 -15.38 2.24
CA LEU A 125 2.23 -14.56 1.42
C LEU A 125 2.90 -13.23 1.08
N VAL A 126 3.46 -13.13 -0.13
CA VAL A 126 4.08 -11.93 -0.68
C VAL A 126 3.12 -11.28 -1.67
N ILE A 127 2.99 -9.95 -1.61
CA ILE A 127 2.12 -9.14 -2.46
C ILE A 127 2.97 -8.15 -3.25
N SER A 128 2.80 -8.16 -4.55
CA SER A 128 3.42 -7.22 -5.48
C SER A 128 2.76 -5.84 -5.40
N ASN A 129 3.43 -4.80 -5.91
CA ASN A 129 2.89 -3.45 -5.88
C ASN A 129 3.35 -2.64 -7.11
N ILE A 130 2.40 -1.98 -7.77
CA ILE A 130 2.67 -1.10 -8.90
C ILE A 130 1.60 -0.02 -8.98
N ASN A 131 1.85 1.07 -9.72
CA ASN A 131 0.91 2.20 -9.84
C ASN A 131 -0.28 1.91 -10.77
N GLY A 132 -1.33 2.74 -10.68
CA GLY A 132 -2.56 2.61 -11.47
C GLY A 132 -2.41 2.90 -12.98
N PHE A 133 -1.25 3.38 -13.44
CA PHE A 133 -0.94 3.60 -14.87
C PHE A 133 -0.28 2.40 -15.53
N ALA A 134 0.14 1.39 -14.76
CA ALA A 134 0.83 0.22 -15.27
C ALA A 134 -0.04 -0.57 -16.24
N THR A 135 0.55 -1.02 -17.36
CA THR A 135 -0.11 -1.93 -18.28
C THR A 135 -0.30 -3.32 -17.65
N VAL A 136 -1.20 -4.13 -18.21
CA VAL A 136 -1.42 -5.51 -17.74
C VAL A 136 -0.10 -6.30 -17.76
N ASP A 137 0.72 -6.15 -18.79
CA ASP A 137 2.01 -6.84 -18.92
C ASP A 137 3.01 -6.38 -17.83
N GLN A 138 3.00 -5.10 -17.49
CA GLN A 138 3.82 -4.59 -16.40
C GLN A 138 3.37 -5.13 -15.04
N VAL A 139 2.05 -5.26 -14.83
CA VAL A 139 1.48 -5.89 -13.62
C VAL A 139 1.88 -7.34 -13.56
N ALA A 140 1.76 -8.11 -14.66
CA ALA A 140 2.19 -9.51 -14.72
C ALA A 140 3.68 -9.65 -14.37
N ARG A 141 4.55 -8.85 -14.98
CA ARG A 141 5.99 -8.83 -14.67
C ARG A 141 6.30 -8.50 -13.21
N ALA A 142 5.54 -7.59 -12.59
CA ALA A 142 5.71 -7.27 -11.18
C ALA A 142 5.31 -8.45 -10.26
N ILE A 143 4.26 -9.18 -10.62
CA ILE A 143 3.83 -10.41 -9.94
C ILE A 143 4.88 -11.49 -10.06
N ASP A 144 5.33 -11.78 -11.29
CA ASP A 144 6.28 -12.86 -11.59
C ASP A 144 7.65 -12.62 -10.95
N MET A 145 8.10 -11.35 -10.89
CA MET A 145 9.39 -10.95 -10.31
C MET A 145 9.59 -11.49 -8.88
N ILE A 146 8.53 -11.58 -8.10
CA ILE A 146 8.56 -12.03 -6.70
C ILE A 146 7.61 -13.18 -6.41
N GLU A 147 7.09 -13.84 -7.45
CA GLU A 147 6.12 -14.93 -7.34
C GLU A 147 4.96 -14.58 -6.38
N ALA A 148 4.35 -13.43 -6.62
CA ALA A 148 3.37 -12.84 -5.70
C ALA A 148 2.04 -13.60 -5.71
N TYR A 149 1.38 -13.65 -4.54
CA TYR A 149 0.02 -14.21 -4.37
C TYR A 149 -1.08 -13.24 -4.81
N GLY A 150 -0.76 -11.97 -4.92
CA GLY A 150 -1.66 -10.90 -5.37
C GLY A 150 -0.89 -9.63 -5.68
N VAL A 151 -1.57 -8.62 -6.17
CA VAL A 151 -0.97 -7.33 -6.52
C VAL A 151 -1.74 -6.17 -5.91
N GLN A 152 -1.02 -5.23 -5.33
CA GLN A 152 -1.54 -3.91 -4.99
C GLN A 152 -1.38 -2.96 -6.17
N ILE A 153 -2.48 -2.36 -6.61
CA ILE A 153 -2.49 -1.23 -7.54
C ILE A 153 -2.66 0.05 -6.72
N HIS A 154 -1.60 0.81 -6.55
CA HIS A 154 -1.68 2.02 -5.75
C HIS A 154 -2.14 3.23 -6.54
N LEU A 155 -2.96 4.05 -5.88
CA LEU A 155 -3.46 5.34 -6.34
C LEU A 155 -2.88 6.41 -5.42
N ASN A 156 -2.20 7.40 -6.01
CA ASN A 156 -1.50 8.43 -5.24
C ASN A 156 -1.63 9.84 -5.86
N PRO A 157 -2.84 10.27 -6.27
CA PRO A 157 -2.99 11.53 -7.01
C PRO A 157 -2.50 12.76 -6.23
N ALA A 158 -2.73 12.82 -4.94
CA ALA A 158 -2.26 13.93 -4.10
C ALA A 158 -0.72 14.01 -4.08
N GLN A 159 -0.04 12.87 -3.92
CA GLN A 159 1.41 12.80 -4.02
C GLN A 159 1.91 13.22 -5.41
N GLU A 160 1.33 12.67 -6.48
CA GLU A 160 1.74 12.98 -7.86
C GLU A 160 1.60 14.47 -8.20
N ILE A 161 0.56 15.13 -7.68
CA ILE A 161 0.37 16.58 -7.87
C ILE A 161 1.47 17.38 -7.15
N CYS A 162 1.91 16.95 -5.99
CA CYS A 162 2.94 17.63 -5.22
C CYS A 162 4.38 17.33 -5.69
N MET A 163 4.58 16.22 -6.41
CA MET A 163 5.90 15.89 -6.97
C MET A 163 6.22 16.79 -8.18
N THR A 164 7.45 17.28 -8.27
CA THR A 164 7.94 18.03 -9.45
C THR A 164 7.84 17.17 -10.72
N GLU A 165 8.26 15.90 -10.64
CA GLU A 165 8.27 14.91 -11.72
C GLU A 165 6.99 14.07 -11.78
N GLY A 166 5.94 14.43 -11.05
CA GLY A 166 4.73 13.63 -10.93
C GLY A 166 3.78 13.72 -12.14
N ASP A 167 2.98 12.69 -12.29
CA ASP A 167 1.94 12.63 -13.32
C ASP A 167 0.79 13.61 -13.00
N ARG A 168 0.28 14.27 -14.05
CA ARG A 168 -0.85 15.22 -13.97
C ARG A 168 -2.09 14.74 -14.70
N ASN A 169 -2.00 13.66 -15.47
CA ASN A 169 -3.12 13.12 -16.24
C ASN A 169 -3.60 11.79 -15.63
N PHE A 170 -4.68 11.86 -14.86
CA PHE A 170 -5.30 10.69 -14.20
C PHE A 170 -6.46 10.08 -15.01
N LYS A 171 -6.67 10.53 -16.26
CA LYS A 171 -7.74 10.00 -17.10
C LYS A 171 -7.48 8.53 -17.45
N GLY A 172 -8.53 7.72 -17.41
CA GLY A 172 -8.48 6.32 -17.81
C GLY A 172 -7.97 5.35 -16.75
N VAL A 173 -7.50 5.79 -15.57
CA VAL A 173 -6.99 4.91 -14.51
C VAL A 173 -8.05 3.87 -14.08
N LEU A 174 -9.32 4.26 -13.90
CA LEU A 174 -10.39 3.32 -13.54
C LEU A 174 -10.59 2.25 -14.64
N LYS A 175 -10.58 2.65 -15.90
CA LYS A 175 -10.70 1.71 -17.03
C LYS A 175 -9.49 0.78 -17.11
N ASN A 176 -8.31 1.27 -16.80
CA ASN A 176 -7.11 0.44 -16.72
C ASN A 176 -7.21 -0.59 -15.58
N ILE A 177 -7.70 -0.19 -14.40
CA ILE A 177 -7.96 -1.10 -13.28
C ILE A 177 -8.96 -2.20 -13.68
N GLU A 178 -10.04 -1.84 -14.39
CA GLU A 178 -11.00 -2.83 -14.93
C GLU A 178 -10.29 -3.84 -15.82
N ASN A 179 -9.42 -3.39 -16.73
CA ASN A 179 -8.65 -4.27 -17.62
C ASN A 179 -7.70 -5.18 -16.85
N ILE A 180 -7.02 -4.65 -15.81
CA ILE A 180 -6.13 -5.43 -14.93
C ILE A 180 -6.94 -6.51 -14.20
N VAL A 181 -8.05 -6.15 -13.56
CA VAL A 181 -8.92 -7.09 -12.82
C VAL A 181 -9.44 -8.22 -13.71
N ARG A 182 -9.74 -7.91 -14.99
CA ARG A 182 -10.23 -8.92 -15.94
C ARG A 182 -9.15 -9.87 -16.45
N LYS A 183 -7.90 -9.43 -16.54
CA LYS A 183 -6.82 -10.18 -17.23
C LYS A 183 -5.83 -10.82 -16.26
N ILE A 184 -5.70 -10.29 -15.07
CA ILE A 184 -4.80 -10.82 -14.04
C ILE A 184 -5.58 -11.84 -13.20
N GLU A 185 -5.14 -13.09 -13.21
CA GLU A 185 -5.77 -14.18 -12.45
C GLU A 185 -5.54 -14.06 -10.93
N LYS A 186 -4.46 -13.41 -10.54
CA LYS A 186 -4.16 -13.19 -9.11
C LYS A 186 -5.06 -12.11 -8.51
N PRO A 187 -5.38 -12.17 -7.22
CA PRO A 187 -6.14 -11.13 -6.54
C PRO A 187 -5.54 -9.74 -6.72
N VAL A 188 -6.39 -8.78 -7.11
CA VAL A 188 -6.03 -7.37 -7.26
C VAL A 188 -6.57 -6.59 -6.08
N ILE A 189 -5.70 -5.88 -5.39
CA ILE A 189 -5.99 -4.97 -4.29
C ILE A 189 -5.78 -3.56 -4.78
N VAL A 190 -6.78 -2.70 -4.73
CA VAL A 190 -6.58 -1.27 -5.03
C VAL A 190 -6.34 -0.53 -3.74
N LYS A 191 -5.27 0.26 -3.68
CA LYS A 191 -4.87 0.97 -2.47
C LYS A 191 -4.63 2.46 -2.67
N GLU A 192 -4.91 3.22 -1.64
CA GLU A 192 -4.44 4.59 -1.48
C GLU A 192 -3.16 4.63 -0.63
N VAL A 193 -2.46 5.76 -0.57
CA VAL A 193 -1.11 5.84 0.01
C VAL A 193 -1.00 6.73 1.24
N GLY A 194 -2.10 7.30 1.73
CA GLY A 194 -2.10 8.13 2.94
C GLY A 194 -3.21 9.18 3.01
N PHE A 195 -4.15 9.18 2.03
CA PHE A 195 -5.22 10.19 1.96
C PHE A 195 -6.62 9.59 1.94
N GLY A 196 -6.73 8.27 1.99
CA GLY A 196 -7.99 7.54 2.15
C GLY A 196 -8.79 7.33 0.88
N ILE A 197 -9.62 6.30 0.90
CA ILE A 197 -10.59 5.98 -0.16
C ILE A 197 -11.99 6.40 0.33
N SER A 198 -12.66 7.26 -0.43
CA SER A 198 -14.03 7.67 -0.14
C SER A 198 -15.04 6.59 -0.53
N GLN A 199 -16.25 6.67 0.03
CA GLN A 199 -17.38 5.82 -0.35
C GLN A 199 -17.61 5.81 -1.87
N THR A 200 -17.59 6.99 -2.51
CA THR A 200 -17.79 7.14 -3.94
C THR A 200 -16.73 6.41 -4.76
N VAL A 201 -15.46 6.53 -4.38
CA VAL A 201 -14.36 5.86 -5.07
C VAL A 201 -14.45 4.34 -4.86
N ALA A 202 -14.70 3.89 -3.63
CA ALA A 202 -14.84 2.46 -3.33
C ALA A 202 -16.00 1.82 -4.09
N LYS A 203 -17.15 2.52 -4.25
CA LYS A 203 -18.27 2.07 -5.08
C LYS A 203 -17.87 1.88 -6.54
N ARG A 204 -17.18 2.87 -7.13
CA ARG A 204 -16.69 2.79 -8.52
C ARG A 204 -15.68 1.65 -8.72
N LEU A 205 -14.82 1.39 -7.73
CA LEU A 205 -13.88 0.26 -7.77
C LEU A 205 -14.62 -1.09 -7.72
N LEU A 206 -15.64 -1.21 -6.87
CA LEU A 206 -16.47 -2.41 -6.79
C LEU A 206 -17.21 -2.68 -8.11
N GLU A 207 -17.74 -1.64 -8.77
CA GLU A 207 -18.46 -1.72 -10.06
C GLU A 207 -17.56 -2.26 -11.19
N VAL A 208 -16.24 -2.04 -11.14
CA VAL A 208 -15.27 -2.60 -12.11
C VAL A 208 -14.65 -3.93 -11.66
N GLY A 209 -15.19 -4.56 -10.60
CA GLY A 209 -14.83 -5.91 -10.17
C GLY A 209 -13.73 -6.00 -9.12
N VAL A 210 -13.28 -4.88 -8.54
CA VAL A 210 -12.31 -4.88 -7.42
C VAL A 210 -12.99 -5.46 -6.17
N LYS A 211 -12.38 -6.50 -5.59
CA LYS A 211 -12.88 -7.17 -4.37
C LYS A 211 -12.10 -6.80 -3.11
N TYR A 212 -10.90 -6.28 -3.26
CA TYR A 212 -10.00 -5.92 -2.16
C TYR A 212 -9.61 -4.45 -2.26
N ILE A 213 -9.80 -3.73 -1.18
CA ILE A 213 -9.40 -2.32 -1.07
C ILE A 213 -8.51 -2.16 0.16
N ASP A 214 -7.38 -1.49 -0.01
CA ASP A 214 -6.55 -0.99 1.10
C ASP A 214 -6.77 0.53 1.17
N ILE A 215 -7.41 0.95 2.24
CA ILE A 215 -7.92 2.33 2.33
C ILE A 215 -6.83 3.39 2.41
N GLY A 216 -5.63 3.07 2.90
CA GLY A 216 -4.51 4.00 2.98
C GLY A 216 -4.90 5.37 3.53
N GLY A 217 -5.60 5.39 4.67
CA GLY A 217 -6.20 6.62 5.20
C GLY A 217 -5.21 7.61 5.78
N ARG A 218 -5.67 8.85 6.01
CA ARG A 218 -4.89 9.87 6.72
C ARG A 218 -4.68 9.46 8.17
N GLY A 219 -3.46 9.59 8.67
CA GLY A 219 -3.11 9.22 10.05
C GLY A 219 -1.70 8.64 10.18
N GLY A 220 -1.08 8.27 9.06
CA GLY A 220 0.29 7.73 8.99
C GLY A 220 1.22 8.64 8.21
N THR A 221 1.96 8.06 7.26
CA THR A 221 2.85 8.79 6.34
C THR A 221 2.07 9.79 5.50
N ASN A 222 2.49 11.05 5.51
CA ASN A 222 1.93 12.10 4.68
C ASN A 222 2.86 12.40 3.50
N PHE A 223 2.51 11.90 2.33
CA PHE A 223 3.35 12.11 1.15
C PHE A 223 3.33 13.54 0.60
N ILE A 224 2.29 14.34 0.89
CA ILE A 224 2.31 15.78 0.57
C ILE A 224 3.40 16.47 1.39
N GLU A 225 3.49 16.17 2.68
CA GLU A 225 4.53 16.72 3.57
C GLU A 225 5.93 16.27 3.14
N ILE A 226 6.10 14.99 2.81
CA ILE A 226 7.38 14.45 2.29
C ILE A 226 7.79 15.13 0.99
N GLU A 227 6.87 15.32 0.05
CA GLU A 227 7.16 15.99 -1.22
C GLU A 227 7.39 17.50 -1.04
N SER A 228 6.73 18.13 -0.07
CA SER A 228 7.00 19.52 0.30
C SER A 228 8.45 19.72 0.76
N TRP A 229 9.00 18.76 1.52
CA TRP A 229 10.42 18.84 1.95
C TRP A 229 11.42 18.53 0.85
N ARG A 230 11.00 17.83 -0.22
CA ARG A 230 11.82 17.58 -1.41
C ARG A 230 11.82 18.77 -2.38
N ASN A 231 10.86 19.67 -2.26
CA ASN A 231 10.67 20.77 -3.19
C ASN A 231 11.19 22.07 -2.59
N GLU A 232 12.23 22.64 -3.20
CA GLU A 232 12.84 23.89 -2.73
C GLU A 232 11.97 25.15 -3.04
N HIS A 233 11.00 25.03 -3.97
CA HIS A 233 10.25 26.17 -4.50
C HIS A 233 8.80 26.23 -4.03
N PHE A 234 8.19 25.10 -3.69
CA PHE A 234 6.79 25.00 -3.30
C PHE A 234 6.63 24.23 -1.99
N HIS A 235 6.00 24.87 -1.03
CA HIS A 235 5.61 24.27 0.23
C HIS A 235 4.08 24.12 0.25
N PHE A 236 3.61 22.92 0.54
CA PHE A 236 2.19 22.55 0.49
C PHE A 236 1.58 22.45 1.89
N GLU A 237 2.01 23.29 2.85
CA GLU A 237 1.61 23.23 4.26
C GLU A 237 0.10 23.27 4.46
N GLU A 238 -0.61 24.04 3.65
CA GLU A 238 -2.07 24.14 3.66
C GLU A 238 -2.77 22.81 3.36
N LEU A 239 -2.07 21.88 2.67
CA LEU A 239 -2.57 20.57 2.30
C LEU A 239 -2.13 19.45 3.25
N PHE A 240 -1.37 19.72 4.31
CA PHE A 240 -0.90 18.68 5.23
C PHE A 240 -2.04 17.96 5.97
N GLN A 241 -3.20 18.62 6.09
CA GLN A 241 -4.41 17.99 6.65
C GLN A 241 -5.35 17.43 5.58
N TRP A 242 -4.92 17.37 4.32
CA TRP A 242 -5.70 16.78 3.24
C TRP A 242 -5.94 15.28 3.47
N GLY A 243 -7.09 14.79 3.01
CA GLY A 243 -7.43 13.39 3.02
C GLY A 243 -8.46 13.01 4.09
N ILE A 244 -8.94 11.78 3.97
CA ILE A 244 -9.96 11.19 4.84
C ILE A 244 -9.25 10.42 5.97
N PRO A 245 -9.50 10.74 7.24
CA PRO A 245 -8.96 9.97 8.35
C PRO A 245 -9.26 8.46 8.21
N THR A 246 -8.32 7.62 8.62
CA THR A 246 -8.39 6.16 8.41
C THR A 246 -9.70 5.55 8.93
N ALA A 247 -10.10 5.88 10.16
CA ALA A 247 -11.33 5.36 10.74
C ALA A 247 -12.58 5.76 9.92
N LEU A 248 -12.64 7.00 9.44
CA LEU A 248 -13.75 7.47 8.63
C LEU A 248 -13.76 6.81 7.24
N SER A 249 -12.60 6.67 6.60
CA SER A 249 -12.46 5.96 5.32
C SER A 249 -12.91 4.49 5.44
N LEU A 250 -12.53 3.81 6.56
CA LEU A 250 -12.98 2.45 6.85
C LEU A 250 -14.50 2.36 6.92
N LEU A 251 -15.15 3.24 7.69
CA LEU A 251 -16.62 3.25 7.84
C LEU A 251 -17.31 3.53 6.51
N GLN A 252 -16.82 4.51 5.73
CA GLN A 252 -17.34 4.83 4.40
C GLN A 252 -17.26 3.64 3.44
N CYS A 253 -16.12 2.96 3.38
CA CYS A 253 -15.95 1.79 2.51
C CYS A 253 -16.80 0.60 2.98
N ARG A 254 -16.87 0.35 4.29
CA ARG A 254 -17.67 -0.75 4.86
C ARG A 254 -19.16 -0.56 4.64
N ALA A 255 -19.66 0.66 4.60
CA ALA A 255 -21.07 0.97 4.36
C ALA A 255 -21.57 0.53 2.97
N ILE A 256 -20.66 0.26 2.00
CA ILE A 256 -21.04 -0.10 0.62
C ILE A 256 -21.45 -1.58 0.54
N SER A 257 -20.65 -2.48 1.08
CA SER A 257 -20.89 -3.92 1.02
C SER A 257 -20.13 -4.66 2.12
N ARG A 258 -20.78 -5.69 2.68
CA ARG A 258 -20.12 -6.62 3.61
C ARG A 258 -19.14 -7.55 2.92
N ASP A 259 -19.31 -7.78 1.62
CA ASP A 259 -18.44 -8.66 0.83
C ASP A 259 -17.12 -8.00 0.42
N LEU A 260 -17.07 -6.66 0.43
CA LEU A 260 -15.84 -5.93 0.16
C LEU A 260 -14.79 -6.24 1.23
N LYS A 261 -13.65 -6.77 0.80
CA LYS A 261 -12.52 -7.07 1.66
C LYS A 261 -11.70 -5.79 1.85
N ILE A 262 -11.62 -5.32 3.08
CA ILE A 262 -10.97 -4.03 3.39
C ILE A 262 -9.71 -4.29 4.22
N ILE A 263 -8.59 -3.77 3.73
CA ILE A 263 -7.35 -3.64 4.48
C ILE A 263 -7.36 -2.22 5.07
N CYS A 264 -7.25 -2.14 6.38
CA CYS A 264 -7.23 -0.89 7.10
C CYS A 264 -5.77 -0.47 7.33
N SER A 265 -5.29 0.54 6.61
CA SER A 265 -3.97 1.10 6.77
C SER A 265 -4.01 2.63 6.84
N GLY A 266 -2.96 3.23 7.41
CA GLY A 266 -2.85 4.67 7.66
C GLY A 266 -2.82 5.00 9.14
N GLY A 267 -1.62 5.08 9.74
CA GLY A 267 -1.42 5.50 11.12
C GLY A 267 -1.72 4.46 12.20
N MET A 268 -1.68 3.18 11.86
CA MET A 268 -1.78 2.08 12.83
C MET A 268 -0.48 1.99 13.63
N LYS A 269 -0.44 2.55 14.85
CA LYS A 269 0.79 2.71 15.65
C LYS A 269 0.93 1.66 16.76
N ARG A 270 -0.18 1.08 17.25
CA ARG A 270 -0.22 0.12 18.35
C ARG A 270 -1.34 -0.90 18.13
N ALA A 271 -1.20 -2.10 18.71
CA ALA A 271 -2.33 -3.00 18.87
C ALA A 271 -3.35 -2.30 19.80
N GLY A 272 -4.58 -2.07 19.33
CA GLY A 272 -5.62 -1.36 20.09
C GLY A 272 -5.81 0.11 19.71
N THR A 273 -5.18 0.56 18.62
CA THR A 273 -5.54 1.84 17.97
C THR A 273 -6.16 1.59 16.62
#